data_d6639d762e52ab6bb8b27872f0d0e74e
#
_entry.id   d6639d762e52ab6bb8b27872f0d0e74e
#
_cell.length_a   1.000
_cell.length_b   1.000
_cell.length_c   1.000
_cell.angle_alpha   90.00
_cell.angle_beta   90.00
_cell.angle_gamma   90.00
#
_symmetry.space_group_name_H-M   'P 1'
#
loop_
_entity.id
_entity.type
_entity.pdbx_description
1 polymer ?
#
loop_
_entity_poly.entity_id
_entity_poly.type
_entity_poly.pdbx_seq_one_letter_code
_entity_poly.pdbx_strand_id
1 'polypeptide(L)'
;KKTYDEYLNSDHKLRRQAVIISHILERHGIKKLNEIEKNCASTINARGINFRVYSSGKKLQEKKWPLDIIPRIILKKDWAKVSKGLLQRVKALNLFIDDVYNDRKIFKDNIIPEDLVFNSPFYLRECYGFSPKYKAWSNISGIDLIRNIDGEFMVLEDNLRAVSYTHLRAHE
;
A
#
# COMPACT_ATOMS: atom_id res chain seq x y z
N LYS A 1 6.07 20.37 9.62
CA LYS A 1 6.99 19.24 9.31
C LYS A 1 7.41 19.35 7.85
N LYS A 2 8.73 19.36 7.56
CA LYS A 2 9.22 19.27 6.18
C LYS A 2 8.92 17.85 5.65
N THR A 3 8.23 17.76 4.54
CA THR A 3 7.98 16.52 3.79
C THR A 3 8.77 16.56 2.49
N TYR A 4 9.09 15.40 1.92
CA TYR A 4 9.71 15.34 0.60
C TYR A 4 8.68 15.77 -0.46
N ASP A 5 9.05 16.76 -1.25
CA ASP A 5 8.26 17.20 -2.39
C ASP A 5 8.83 16.58 -3.68
N GLU A 6 7.98 15.93 -4.46
CA GLU A 6 8.39 15.25 -5.69
C GLU A 6 8.54 16.19 -6.87
N TYR A 7 7.94 17.38 -6.79
CA TYR A 7 7.94 18.39 -7.83
C TYR A 7 9.00 19.48 -7.59
N LEU A 8 9.12 19.92 -6.33
CA LEU A 8 10.03 21.01 -5.97
C LEU A 8 11.21 20.50 -5.13
N ASN A 9 12.35 21.14 -5.30
CA ASN A 9 13.49 20.94 -4.42
C ASN A 9 13.43 21.91 -3.20
N SER A 10 14.44 21.87 -2.34
CA SER A 10 14.56 22.76 -1.17
C SER A 10 14.54 24.25 -1.50
N ASP A 11 14.94 24.62 -2.71
CA ASP A 11 15.01 26.01 -3.20
C ASP A 11 13.73 26.42 -3.94
N HIS A 12 12.66 25.63 -3.83
CA HIS A 12 11.39 25.81 -4.54
C HIS A 12 11.52 25.81 -6.08
N LYS A 13 12.57 25.18 -6.62
CA LYS A 13 12.75 25.00 -8.06
C LYS A 13 12.22 23.64 -8.49
N LEU A 14 11.63 23.58 -9.69
CA LEU A 14 11.16 22.33 -10.28
C LEU A 14 12.29 21.30 -10.36
N ARG A 15 12.02 20.12 -9.86
CA ARG A 15 12.89 18.96 -10.09
C ARG A 15 12.84 18.53 -11.54
N ARG A 16 13.96 18.06 -12.08
CA ARG A 16 14.07 17.62 -13.48
C ARG A 16 12.97 16.64 -13.89
N GLN A 17 12.63 15.72 -13.01
CA GLN A 17 11.57 14.71 -13.26
C GLN A 17 10.17 15.30 -13.30
N ALA A 18 9.94 16.45 -12.71
CA ALA A 18 8.63 17.10 -12.64
C ALA A 18 8.33 18.00 -13.85
N VAL A 19 9.33 18.38 -14.63
CA VAL A 19 9.20 19.40 -15.68
C VAL A 19 8.08 19.05 -16.69
N ILE A 20 8.06 17.83 -17.21
CA ILE A 20 7.07 17.44 -18.23
C ILE A 20 5.66 17.49 -17.65
N ILE A 21 5.46 16.94 -16.44
CA ILE A 21 4.14 16.88 -15.80
C ILE A 21 3.70 18.31 -15.42
N SER A 22 4.61 19.15 -14.91
CA SER A 22 4.31 20.54 -14.59
C SER A 22 3.82 21.30 -15.83
N HIS A 23 4.47 21.16 -16.97
CA HIS A 23 4.01 21.80 -18.21
C HIS A 23 2.63 21.29 -18.67
N ILE A 24 2.32 20.02 -18.46
CA ILE A 24 0.99 19.47 -18.76
C ILE A 24 -0.06 20.12 -17.83
N LEU A 25 0.21 20.18 -16.53
CA LEU A 25 -0.68 20.79 -15.55
C LEU A 25 -0.91 22.28 -15.83
N GLU A 26 0.15 23.02 -16.11
CA GLU A 26 0.10 24.45 -16.48
C GLU A 26 -0.74 24.68 -17.73
N ARG A 27 -0.56 23.83 -18.77
CA ARG A 27 -1.33 23.93 -20.03
C ARG A 27 -2.82 23.74 -19.82
N HIS A 28 -3.22 22.84 -18.90
CA HIS A 28 -4.64 22.65 -18.58
C HIS A 28 -5.20 23.83 -17.79
N GLY A 29 -4.40 24.46 -16.95
CA GLY A 29 -4.81 25.53 -16.06
C GLY A 29 -5.73 25.09 -14.94
N ILE A 30 -5.82 25.90 -13.90
CA ILE A 30 -6.50 25.56 -12.64
C ILE A 30 -7.99 25.23 -12.83
N LYS A 31 -8.68 25.94 -13.75
CA LYS A 31 -10.11 25.70 -14.01
C LYS A 31 -10.37 24.30 -14.53
N LYS A 32 -9.54 23.86 -15.51
CA LYS A 32 -9.68 22.52 -16.10
C LYS A 32 -9.28 21.42 -15.11
N LEU A 33 -8.25 21.64 -14.31
CA LEU A 33 -7.85 20.70 -13.26
C LEU A 33 -8.96 20.51 -12.22
N ASN A 34 -9.60 21.60 -11.76
CA ASN A 34 -10.75 21.50 -10.85
C ASN A 34 -11.96 20.77 -11.46
N GLU A 35 -12.18 20.93 -12.77
CA GLU A 35 -13.22 20.17 -13.49
C GLU A 35 -12.88 18.67 -13.53
N ILE A 36 -11.62 18.33 -13.84
CA ILE A 36 -11.14 16.93 -13.84
C ILE A 36 -11.30 16.30 -12.46
N GLU A 37 -10.88 16.99 -11.40
CA GLU A 37 -11.03 16.53 -10.02
C GLU A 37 -12.49 16.20 -9.66
N LYS A 38 -13.42 17.11 -10.00
CA LYS A 38 -14.86 16.92 -9.78
C LYS A 38 -15.40 15.72 -10.56
N ASN A 39 -14.98 15.56 -11.82
CA ASN A 39 -15.40 14.45 -12.68
C ASN A 39 -14.87 13.12 -12.15
N CYS A 40 -13.61 13.07 -11.71
CA CYS A 40 -13.03 11.89 -11.05
C CYS A 40 -13.80 11.52 -9.78
N ALA A 41 -14.05 12.51 -8.90
CA ALA A 41 -14.80 12.29 -7.67
C ALA A 41 -16.24 11.80 -7.94
N SER A 42 -16.91 12.35 -8.96
CA SER A 42 -18.23 11.91 -9.40
C SER A 42 -18.21 10.48 -9.92
N THR A 43 -17.24 10.14 -10.76
CA THR A 43 -17.06 8.79 -11.32
C THR A 43 -16.80 7.75 -10.24
N ILE A 44 -15.90 8.04 -9.29
CA ILE A 44 -15.59 7.20 -8.15
C ILE A 44 -16.85 6.92 -7.33
N ASN A 45 -17.61 7.99 -7.04
CA ASN A 45 -18.85 7.88 -6.27
C ASN A 45 -19.92 7.07 -7.03
N ALA A 46 -20.08 7.29 -8.34
CA ALA A 46 -21.05 6.56 -9.16
C ALA A 46 -20.73 5.06 -9.26
N ARG A 47 -19.43 4.69 -9.14
CA ARG A 47 -18.98 3.29 -9.09
C ARG A 47 -19.08 2.67 -7.71
N GLY A 48 -19.60 3.37 -6.70
CA GLY A 48 -19.70 2.88 -5.34
C GLY A 48 -18.35 2.68 -4.64
N ILE A 49 -17.27 3.29 -5.14
CA ILE A 49 -15.95 3.20 -4.54
C ILE A 49 -15.90 4.16 -3.36
N ASN A 50 -16.05 3.61 -2.16
CA ASN A 50 -15.97 4.32 -0.90
C ASN A 50 -15.19 3.48 0.11
N PHE A 51 -14.82 4.07 1.24
CA PHE A 51 -14.25 3.32 2.34
C PHE A 51 -14.98 3.65 3.64
N ARG A 52 -15.06 2.64 4.51
CA ARG A 52 -15.72 2.75 5.79
C ARG A 52 -14.70 2.97 6.88
N VAL A 53 -14.86 4.05 7.63
CA VAL A 53 -13.99 4.34 8.78
C VAL A 53 -14.68 3.86 10.04
N TYR A 54 -14.01 2.98 10.77
CA TYR A 54 -14.39 2.60 12.10
C TYR A 54 -14.04 3.75 13.06
N SER A 55 -15.06 4.46 13.55
CA SER A 55 -14.90 5.42 14.63
C SER A 55 -15.33 4.74 15.92
N SER A 56 -14.47 4.78 16.95
CA SER A 56 -14.77 4.20 18.26
C SER A 56 -16.12 4.73 18.79
N GLY A 57 -17.10 3.83 18.87
CA GLY A 57 -18.42 4.08 19.48
C GLY A 57 -19.47 4.80 18.61
N LYS A 58 -19.23 5.03 17.32
CA LYS A 58 -20.22 5.66 16.40
C LYS A 58 -20.43 4.83 15.14
N LYS A 59 -21.63 4.96 14.54
CA LYS A 59 -22.00 4.33 13.26
C LYS A 59 -20.89 4.49 12.22
N LEU A 60 -20.60 3.41 11.49
CA LEU A 60 -19.76 3.40 10.30
C LEU A 60 -20.07 4.61 9.40
N GLN A 61 -19.11 5.49 9.25
CA GLN A 61 -19.23 6.61 8.32
C GLN A 61 -18.58 6.22 7.00
N GLU A 62 -19.37 6.22 5.94
CA GLU A 62 -18.84 6.12 4.59
C GLU A 62 -18.13 7.43 4.23
N LYS A 63 -16.87 7.34 3.91
CA LYS A 63 -16.08 8.45 3.39
C LYS A 63 -15.83 8.27 1.91
N LYS A 64 -15.93 9.36 1.16
CA LYS A 64 -15.55 9.39 -0.25
C LYS A 64 -14.05 9.06 -0.39
N TRP A 65 -13.70 8.31 -1.42
CA TRP A 65 -12.30 8.03 -1.73
C TRP A 65 -11.59 9.32 -2.14
N PRO A 66 -10.55 9.77 -1.41
CA PRO A 66 -9.81 10.97 -1.79
C PRO A 66 -8.82 10.60 -2.91
N LEU A 67 -9.09 11.03 -4.12
CA LEU A 67 -8.17 10.90 -5.24
C LEU A 67 -7.49 12.24 -5.48
N ASP A 68 -6.17 12.28 -5.39
CA ASP A 68 -5.37 13.38 -5.88
C ASP A 68 -5.13 13.20 -7.38
N ILE A 69 -5.53 14.18 -8.18
CA ILE A 69 -5.34 14.16 -9.64
C ILE A 69 -3.92 14.48 -10.07
N ILE A 70 -3.09 15.00 -9.15
CA ILE A 70 -1.68 15.27 -9.40
C ILE A 70 -0.89 13.98 -9.14
N PRO A 71 -0.28 13.37 -10.19
CA PRO A 71 0.35 12.07 -10.04
C PRO A 71 1.64 12.17 -9.24
N ARG A 72 1.91 11.17 -8.42
CA ARG A 72 3.20 11.00 -7.77
C ARG A 72 4.25 10.55 -8.78
N ILE A 73 5.46 11.10 -8.66
CA ILE A 73 6.55 10.80 -9.60
C ILE A 73 7.48 9.77 -8.97
N ILE A 74 7.49 8.58 -9.54
CA ILE A 74 8.40 7.50 -9.15
C ILE A 74 9.39 7.25 -10.28
N LEU A 75 10.67 7.56 -10.05
CA LEU A 75 11.71 7.36 -11.05
C LEU A 75 12.00 5.87 -11.24
N LYS A 76 12.35 5.47 -12.46
CA LYS A 76 12.72 4.08 -12.79
C LYS A 76 13.81 3.52 -11.87
N LYS A 77 14.81 4.33 -11.53
CA LYS A 77 15.90 3.92 -10.61
C LYS A 77 15.38 3.67 -9.19
N ASP A 78 14.45 4.53 -8.71
CA ASP A 78 13.87 4.38 -7.38
C ASP A 78 12.99 3.14 -7.33
N TRP A 79 12.17 2.94 -8.36
CA TRP A 79 11.33 1.76 -8.49
C TRP A 79 12.14 0.46 -8.55
N ALA A 80 13.27 0.44 -9.27
CA ALA A 80 14.15 -0.72 -9.32
C ALA A 80 14.74 -1.09 -7.95
N LYS A 81 15.12 -0.08 -7.13
CA LYS A 81 15.58 -0.28 -5.75
C LYS A 81 14.44 -0.81 -4.87
N VAL A 82 13.29 -0.14 -4.92
CA VAL A 82 12.11 -0.44 -4.10
C VAL A 82 11.57 -1.83 -4.42
N SER A 83 11.32 -2.13 -5.70
CA SER A 83 10.76 -3.43 -6.12
C SER A 83 11.63 -4.60 -5.69
N LYS A 84 12.97 -4.48 -5.77
CA LYS A 84 13.90 -5.49 -5.27
C LYS A 84 13.73 -5.72 -3.76
N GLY A 85 13.64 -4.65 -2.98
CA GLY A 85 13.42 -4.73 -1.54
C GLY A 85 12.05 -5.32 -1.18
N LEU A 86 10.99 -4.95 -1.91
CA LEU A 86 9.65 -5.49 -1.70
C LEU A 86 9.57 -6.98 -2.03
N LEU A 87 10.19 -7.43 -3.11
CA LEU A 87 10.27 -8.86 -3.43
C LEU A 87 10.96 -9.66 -2.33
N GLN A 88 12.08 -9.17 -1.81
CA GLN A 88 12.78 -9.79 -0.68
C GLN A 88 11.88 -9.85 0.56
N ARG A 89 11.16 -8.76 0.87
CA ARG A 89 10.27 -8.67 2.01
C ARG A 89 9.09 -9.65 1.91
N VAL A 90 8.39 -9.68 0.78
CA VAL A 90 7.29 -10.62 0.53
C VAL A 90 7.76 -12.07 0.63
N LYS A 91 8.95 -12.38 0.10
CA LYS A 91 9.54 -13.71 0.23
C LYS A 91 9.80 -14.07 1.69
N ALA A 92 10.37 -13.16 2.48
CA ALA A 92 10.61 -13.38 3.90
C ALA A 92 9.31 -13.60 4.68
N LEU A 93 8.26 -12.82 4.40
CA LEU A 93 6.95 -12.97 5.03
C LEU A 93 6.28 -14.30 4.68
N ASN A 94 6.36 -14.75 3.43
CA ASN A 94 5.85 -16.07 3.05
C ASN A 94 6.62 -17.21 3.71
N LEU A 95 7.95 -17.10 3.83
CA LEU A 95 8.75 -18.09 4.56
C LEU A 95 8.44 -18.11 6.06
N PHE A 96 8.18 -16.94 6.64
CA PHE A 96 7.73 -16.84 8.04
C PHE A 96 6.40 -17.59 8.26
N ILE A 97 5.42 -17.35 7.40
CA ILE A 97 4.13 -18.04 7.51
C ILE A 97 4.30 -19.55 7.33
N ASP A 98 5.14 -19.97 6.36
CA ASP A 98 5.45 -21.38 6.14
C ASP A 98 6.09 -22.03 7.38
N ASP A 99 7.04 -21.34 8.02
CA ASP A 99 7.68 -21.82 9.26
C ASP A 99 6.69 -21.93 10.41
N VAL A 100 5.79 -20.96 10.57
CA VAL A 100 4.75 -20.96 11.61
C VAL A 100 3.85 -22.20 11.52
N TYR A 101 3.45 -22.58 10.31
CA TYR A 101 2.57 -23.72 10.09
C TYR A 101 3.29 -25.07 10.00
N ASN A 102 4.61 -25.10 9.85
CA ASN A 102 5.39 -26.31 9.66
C ASN A 102 6.49 -26.49 10.71
N ASP A 103 7.70 -26.00 10.42
CA ASP A 103 8.91 -26.29 11.21
C ASP A 103 8.93 -25.60 12.58
N ARG A 104 8.30 -24.44 12.70
CA ARG A 104 8.21 -23.63 13.93
C ARG A 104 9.58 -23.24 14.51
N LYS A 105 10.57 -23.04 13.63
CA LYS A 105 11.94 -22.68 14.04
C LYS A 105 11.98 -21.32 14.74
N ILE A 106 11.20 -20.35 14.26
CA ILE A 106 11.16 -19.00 14.82
C ILE A 106 10.76 -18.98 16.30
N PHE A 107 9.94 -19.92 16.73
CA PHE A 107 9.55 -20.10 18.14
C PHE A 107 10.61 -20.87 18.92
N LYS A 108 11.16 -21.97 18.35
CA LYS A 108 12.24 -22.75 18.96
C LYS A 108 13.47 -21.91 19.21
N ASP A 109 13.76 -20.97 18.31
CA ASP A 109 14.88 -20.04 18.44
C ASP A 109 14.56 -18.82 19.33
N ASN A 110 13.37 -18.79 19.95
CA ASN A 110 12.89 -17.71 20.84
C ASN A 110 12.91 -16.32 20.19
N ILE A 111 12.74 -16.21 18.88
CA ILE A 111 12.71 -14.94 18.16
C ILE A 111 11.36 -14.25 18.35
N ILE A 112 10.28 -15.03 18.33
CA ILE A 112 8.91 -14.55 18.56
C ILE A 112 8.25 -15.45 19.60
N PRO A 113 7.55 -14.89 20.63
CA PRO A 113 6.74 -15.67 21.55
C PRO A 113 5.60 -16.39 20.81
N GLU A 114 5.40 -17.68 21.13
CA GLU A 114 4.34 -18.49 20.51
C GLU A 114 2.94 -17.90 20.71
N ASP A 115 2.68 -17.34 21.88
CA ASP A 115 1.38 -16.78 22.27
C ASP A 115 0.91 -15.66 21.34
N LEU A 116 1.84 -14.88 20.78
CA LEU A 116 1.50 -13.82 19.82
C LEU A 116 0.84 -14.35 18.55
N VAL A 117 1.16 -15.58 18.18
CA VAL A 117 0.65 -16.22 16.96
C VAL A 117 -0.52 -17.13 17.27
N PHE A 118 -0.37 -18.06 18.22
CA PHE A 118 -1.36 -19.09 18.46
C PHE A 118 -2.62 -18.60 19.17
N ASN A 119 -2.53 -17.48 19.91
CA ASN A 119 -3.69 -16.81 20.50
C ASN A 119 -4.36 -15.82 19.52
N SER A 120 -3.81 -15.63 18.33
CA SER A 120 -4.42 -14.77 17.33
C SER A 120 -5.70 -15.41 16.78
N PRO A 121 -6.82 -14.66 16.70
CA PRO A 121 -8.04 -15.15 16.08
C PRO A 121 -7.90 -15.42 14.57
N PHE A 122 -6.78 -15.02 13.99
CA PHE A 122 -6.47 -15.20 12.56
C PHE A 122 -5.56 -16.41 12.32
N TYR A 123 -5.08 -17.08 13.37
CA TYR A 123 -4.34 -18.33 13.21
C TYR A 123 -5.31 -19.48 12.88
N LEU A 124 -5.11 -20.09 11.73
CA LEU A 124 -5.95 -21.19 11.23
C LEU A 124 -5.28 -22.54 11.56
N ARG A 125 -5.77 -23.20 12.60
CA ARG A 125 -5.21 -24.49 13.06
C ARG A 125 -5.25 -25.57 11.98
N GLU A 126 -6.22 -25.50 11.08
CA GLU A 126 -6.43 -26.41 9.96
C GLU A 126 -5.30 -26.37 8.93
N CYS A 127 -4.53 -25.28 8.92
CA CYS A 127 -3.39 -25.11 8.02
C CYS A 127 -2.10 -25.73 8.57
N TYR A 128 -2.13 -26.31 9.77
CA TYR A 128 -0.93 -26.95 10.33
C TYR A 128 -0.49 -28.14 9.50
N GLY A 129 0.80 -28.19 9.16
CA GLY A 129 1.39 -29.22 8.31
C GLY A 129 1.12 -29.05 6.81
N PHE A 130 0.36 -28.00 6.42
CA PHE A 130 0.16 -27.67 5.02
C PHE A 130 1.24 -26.71 4.53
N SER A 131 1.72 -26.91 3.30
CA SER A 131 2.60 -25.98 2.62
C SER A 131 2.12 -25.78 1.18
N PRO A 132 1.72 -24.56 0.81
CA PRO A 132 1.28 -24.29 -0.55
C PRO A 132 2.43 -24.43 -1.54
N LYS A 133 2.09 -24.67 -2.81
CA LYS A 133 3.08 -24.72 -3.90
C LYS A 133 3.93 -23.43 -3.89
N TYR A 134 5.23 -23.60 -4.00
CA TYR A 134 6.22 -22.50 -3.93
C TYR A 134 6.26 -21.74 -2.60
N LYS A 135 5.62 -22.27 -1.55
CA LYS A 135 5.47 -21.59 -0.25
C LYS A 135 4.77 -20.21 -0.38
N ALA A 136 3.89 -20.08 -1.37
CA ALA A 136 3.16 -18.85 -1.66
C ALA A 136 1.88 -18.76 -0.82
N TRP A 137 2.01 -18.40 0.44
CA TRP A 137 0.91 -18.19 1.37
C TRP A 137 0.11 -16.93 1.03
N SER A 138 0.81 -15.86 0.65
CA SER A 138 0.20 -14.64 0.13
C SER A 138 0.51 -14.53 -1.36
N ASN A 139 -0.50 -14.75 -2.20
CA ASN A 139 -0.36 -14.66 -3.65
C ASN A 139 -0.42 -13.21 -4.16
N ILE A 140 -1.14 -12.34 -3.44
CA ILE A 140 -1.24 -10.91 -3.72
C ILE A 140 -0.97 -10.17 -2.41
N SER A 141 0.05 -9.32 -2.44
CA SER A 141 0.45 -8.51 -1.29
C SER A 141 0.39 -7.03 -1.66
N GLY A 142 -0.34 -6.24 -0.87
CA GLY A 142 -0.34 -4.77 -0.97
C GLY A 142 0.63 -4.21 0.07
N ILE A 143 1.70 -3.57 -0.38
CA ILE A 143 2.67 -2.99 0.53
C ILE A 143 2.59 -1.47 0.42
N ASP A 144 2.20 -0.83 1.50
CA ASP A 144 2.06 0.61 1.56
C ASP A 144 3.42 1.27 1.78
N LEU A 145 3.70 2.26 0.95
CA LEU A 145 4.97 2.97 0.95
C LEU A 145 4.77 4.44 1.25
N ILE A 146 5.70 4.97 2.01
CA ILE A 146 5.84 6.42 2.24
C ILE A 146 7.23 6.88 1.79
N ARG A 147 7.37 8.17 1.50
CA ARG A 147 8.68 8.78 1.31
C ARG A 147 9.08 9.56 2.56
N ASN A 148 10.29 9.31 3.04
CA ASN A 148 10.89 10.11 4.09
C ASN A 148 11.36 11.47 3.54
N ILE A 149 11.86 12.34 4.42
CA ILE A 149 12.34 13.68 4.05
C ILE A 149 13.51 13.66 3.04
N ASP A 150 14.31 12.60 3.06
CA ASP A 150 15.47 12.42 2.18
C ASP A 150 15.05 11.89 0.79
N GLY A 151 13.75 11.58 0.61
CA GLY A 151 13.19 11.04 -0.62
C GLY A 151 13.32 9.53 -0.76
N GLU A 152 13.73 8.82 0.28
CA GLU A 152 13.79 7.37 0.28
C GLU A 152 12.43 6.75 0.59
N PHE A 153 12.12 5.64 -0.08
CA PHE A 153 10.92 4.88 0.20
C PHE A 153 11.08 4.01 1.44
N MET A 154 10.08 4.06 2.31
CA MET A 154 9.96 3.25 3.50
C MET A 154 8.64 2.47 3.47
N VAL A 155 8.65 1.25 3.97
CA VAL A 155 7.43 0.46 4.14
C VAL A 155 6.66 1.01 5.34
N LEU A 156 5.38 1.31 5.13
CA LEU A 156 4.45 1.71 6.18
C LEU A 156 3.76 0.47 6.77
N GLU A 157 3.18 -0.37 5.90
CA GLU A 157 2.55 -1.63 6.31
C GLU A 157 2.58 -2.68 5.20
N ASP A 158 2.38 -3.94 5.61
CA ASP A 158 2.27 -5.08 4.71
C ASP A 158 0.84 -5.65 4.77
N ASN A 159 0.08 -5.45 3.71
CA ASN A 159 -1.23 -6.06 3.54
C ASN A 159 -1.07 -7.40 2.82
N LEU A 160 -1.00 -8.49 3.59
CA LEU A 160 -0.87 -9.86 3.07
C LEU A 160 -2.21 -10.53 2.78
N ARG A 161 -3.31 -9.86 3.07
CA ARG A 161 -4.68 -10.29 2.76
C ARG A 161 -5.26 -9.40 1.67
N ALA A 162 -5.89 -10.01 0.68
CA ALA A 162 -6.59 -9.29 -0.39
C ALA A 162 -7.94 -8.70 0.05
N VAL A 163 -8.10 -8.34 1.32
CA VAL A 163 -9.39 -7.84 1.86
C VAL A 163 -9.80 -6.52 1.23
N SER A 164 -8.85 -5.63 0.97
CA SER A 164 -9.13 -4.33 0.34
C SER A 164 -9.55 -4.44 -1.13
N TYR A 165 -9.15 -5.51 -1.80
CA TYR A 165 -9.46 -5.75 -3.22
C TYR A 165 -10.80 -6.44 -3.44
N THR A 166 -11.36 -7.12 -2.44
CA THR A 166 -12.67 -7.78 -2.55
C THR A 166 -13.80 -6.78 -2.69
N HIS A 167 -13.67 -5.58 -2.13
CA HIS A 167 -14.64 -4.50 -2.29
C HIS A 167 -14.58 -3.82 -3.67
N LEU A 168 -13.44 -3.91 -4.37
CA LEU A 168 -13.28 -3.37 -5.73
C LEU A 168 -13.84 -4.30 -6.81
N ARG A 169 -13.96 -5.62 -6.53
CA ARG A 169 -14.47 -6.63 -7.48
C ARG A 169 -15.97 -6.91 -7.39
N ALA A 170 -16.65 -6.38 -6.39
CA ALA A 170 -18.08 -6.65 -6.21
C ALA A 170 -18.98 -5.96 -7.24
N HIS A 171 -18.42 -5.31 -8.27
CA HIS A 171 -19.16 -4.51 -9.25
C HIS A 171 -18.73 -4.77 -10.71
N GLU A 172 -18.09 -5.93 -11.01
CA GLU A 172 -17.94 -6.42 -12.40
C GLU A 172 -19.07 -7.35 -12.76
#